data_1f99e5981a94bb5953742ec70ae6aaf7
#
_entry.id   1f99e5981a94bb5953742ec70ae6aaf7
#
_cell.length_a   1.000
_cell.length_b   1.000
_cell.length_c   1.000
_cell.angle_alpha   90.00
_cell.angle_beta   90.00
_cell.angle_gamma   90.00
#
_symmetry.space_group_name_H-M   'P 1'
#
loop_
_entity.id
_entity.type
_entity.pdbx_description
1 polymer ?
#
loop_
_entity_poly.entity_id
_entity_poly.type
_entity_poly.pdbx_seq_one_letter_code
_entity_poly.pdbx_strand_id
1 'polypeptide(L)'
;DGVKISRMDHGIVRANKAGTLAELLTDYTAIYVKSLGMGALSTASFRGASPSQTRVNWNGINITPPMSGTFDFSQIPVFFTDNVNLYYGSSHVKNGTGAIGGSVNLFTDPDWNAGVSGKALGEYGSYGTYTTGAQVNAGGMKSSFKTRLYYQHSDNNYTYLNKILTNEPFREKRQ
;
A
#
# COMPACT_ATOMS: atom_id res chain seq x y z
N ASP A 1 26.67 -0.69 12.05
CA ASP A 1 25.84 -1.87 11.79
C ASP A 1 24.70 -1.48 10.87
N GLY A 2 24.87 -1.91 9.60
CA GLY A 2 24.10 -1.33 8.51
C GLY A 2 22.73 -1.94 8.36
N VAL A 3 21.71 -1.27 8.89
CA VAL A 3 20.34 -1.51 8.44
C VAL A 3 20.21 -1.04 7.01
N LYS A 4 19.83 -1.95 6.11
CA LYS A 4 19.51 -1.57 4.75
C LYS A 4 18.19 -0.81 4.76
N ILE A 5 18.24 0.48 4.44
CA ILE A 5 17.06 1.32 4.23
C ILE A 5 16.92 1.51 2.72
N SER A 6 15.76 1.15 2.19
CA SER A 6 15.38 1.49 0.82
C SER A 6 14.29 2.54 0.87
N ARG A 7 14.56 3.73 0.36
CA ARG A 7 13.57 4.78 0.17
C ARG A 7 13.01 4.66 -1.23
N MET A 8 11.71 4.65 -1.34
CA MET A 8 11.07 4.68 -2.64
C MET A 8 11.16 6.07 -3.24
N ASP A 9 11.47 6.13 -4.52
CA ASP A 9 11.54 7.40 -5.22
C ASP A 9 10.17 8.11 -5.23
N HIS A 10 10.17 9.42 -4.96
CA HIS A 10 8.96 10.24 -4.93
C HIS A 10 8.20 10.23 -6.27
N GLY A 11 8.92 10.14 -7.40
CA GLY A 11 8.33 10.03 -8.72
C GLY A 11 7.52 8.76 -8.88
N ILE A 12 8.05 7.62 -8.40
CA ILE A 12 7.37 6.33 -8.41
C ILE A 12 6.09 6.38 -7.58
N VAL A 13 6.17 6.86 -6.33
CA VAL A 13 4.99 6.99 -5.45
C VAL A 13 3.94 7.91 -6.07
N ARG A 14 4.37 8.99 -6.72
CA ARG A 14 3.46 9.96 -7.37
C ARG A 14 2.80 9.38 -8.61
N ALA A 15 3.54 8.60 -9.42
CA ALA A 15 3.02 7.99 -10.64
C ALA A 15 1.99 6.88 -10.35
N ASN A 16 2.08 6.23 -9.18
CA ASN A 16 1.23 5.08 -8.82
C ASN A 16 0.13 5.43 -7.81
N LYS A 17 -0.33 6.68 -7.76
CA LYS A 17 -1.33 7.15 -6.79
C LYS A 17 -2.70 6.46 -6.89
N ALA A 18 -3.07 5.95 -8.05
CA ALA A 18 -4.33 5.23 -8.24
C ALA A 18 -4.29 3.79 -7.72
N GLY A 19 -3.10 3.20 -7.62
CA GLY A 19 -2.91 1.82 -7.18
C GLY A 19 -2.88 1.64 -5.67
N THR A 20 -2.77 0.39 -5.27
CA THR A 20 -2.64 -0.05 -3.87
C THR A 20 -1.17 -0.13 -3.45
N LEU A 21 -0.94 -0.14 -2.14
CA LEU A 21 0.41 -0.33 -1.60
C LEU A 21 0.96 -1.73 -1.94
N ALA A 22 0.09 -2.74 -2.12
CA ALA A 22 0.49 -4.07 -2.54
C ALA A 22 1.10 -4.07 -3.95
N GLU A 23 0.46 -3.40 -4.90
CA GLU A 23 0.96 -3.24 -6.27
C GLU A 23 2.27 -2.47 -6.28
N LEU A 24 2.33 -1.34 -5.58
CA LEU A 24 3.54 -0.53 -5.47
C LEU A 24 4.74 -1.33 -4.95
N LEU A 25 4.54 -2.16 -3.91
CA LEU A 25 5.60 -3.01 -3.36
C LEU A 25 6.01 -4.11 -4.34
N THR A 26 5.05 -4.72 -5.03
CA THR A 26 5.30 -5.79 -6.01
C THR A 26 6.14 -5.29 -7.17
N ASP A 27 5.79 -4.14 -7.73
CA ASP A 27 6.35 -3.67 -8.99
C ASP A 27 7.72 -2.98 -8.80
N TYR A 28 7.94 -2.36 -7.64
CA TYR A 28 9.11 -1.50 -7.44
C TYR A 28 10.06 -1.97 -6.33
N THR A 29 9.81 -3.13 -5.73
CA THR A 29 10.67 -3.63 -4.64
C THR A 29 10.98 -5.12 -4.78
N ALA A 30 12.01 -5.59 -4.07
CA ALA A 30 12.34 -7.01 -3.96
C ALA A 30 11.59 -7.70 -2.80
N ILE A 31 10.53 -7.09 -2.28
CA ILE A 31 9.70 -7.68 -1.23
C ILE A 31 8.72 -8.66 -1.88
N TYR A 32 8.64 -9.87 -1.34
CA TYR A 32 7.65 -10.83 -1.80
C TYR A 32 6.26 -10.43 -1.29
N VAL A 33 5.35 -10.11 -2.20
CA VAL A 33 3.95 -9.84 -1.90
C VAL A 33 3.11 -11.02 -2.38
N LYS A 34 2.43 -11.68 -1.44
CA LYS A 34 1.43 -12.71 -1.74
C LYS A 34 0.06 -12.07 -1.82
N SER A 35 -0.50 -12.00 -3.01
CA SER A 35 -1.87 -11.53 -3.25
C SER A 35 -2.79 -12.70 -3.58
N LEU A 36 -4.00 -12.68 -3.06
CA LEU A 36 -5.06 -13.67 -3.34
C LEU A 36 -5.98 -13.24 -4.49
N GLY A 37 -5.67 -12.15 -5.16
CA GLY A 37 -6.41 -11.58 -6.28
C GLY A 37 -6.64 -10.08 -6.11
N MET A 38 -7.24 -9.45 -7.12
CA MET A 38 -7.55 -8.02 -7.10
C MET A 38 -8.54 -7.70 -5.96
N GLY A 39 -8.18 -6.72 -5.11
CA GLY A 39 -8.98 -6.35 -3.94
C GLY A 39 -9.06 -7.40 -2.83
N ALA A 40 -8.36 -8.54 -2.97
CA ALA A 40 -8.25 -9.56 -1.94
C ALA A 40 -6.99 -9.36 -1.08
N LEU A 41 -6.92 -10.10 0.04
CA LEU A 41 -5.82 -10.03 0.99
C LEU A 41 -4.46 -10.09 0.30
N SER A 42 -3.65 -9.09 0.55
CA SER A 42 -2.26 -9.01 0.07
C SER A 42 -1.31 -8.79 1.23
N THR A 43 -0.43 -9.76 1.45
CA THR A 43 0.54 -9.74 2.55
C THR A 43 1.97 -9.64 2.02
N ALA A 44 2.83 -8.92 2.74
CA ALA A 44 4.23 -8.74 2.35
C ALA A 44 5.18 -9.48 3.28
N SER A 45 6.24 -10.05 2.72
CA SER A 45 7.26 -10.80 3.43
C SER A 45 8.66 -10.32 3.03
N PHE A 46 9.46 -9.95 4.03
CA PHE A 46 10.84 -9.55 3.84
C PHE A 46 11.76 -10.77 3.93
N ARG A 47 12.59 -11.03 2.90
CA ARG A 47 13.65 -12.04 2.92
C ARG A 47 13.22 -13.43 3.44
N GLY A 48 12.02 -13.87 3.09
CA GLY A 48 11.50 -15.17 3.55
C GLY A 48 10.95 -15.20 4.99
N ALA A 49 10.89 -14.05 5.68
CA ALA A 49 10.21 -13.94 6.97
C ALA A 49 8.70 -14.11 6.81
N SER A 50 8.02 -14.52 7.87
CA SER A 50 6.55 -14.60 7.88
C SER A 50 5.91 -13.21 7.70
N PRO A 51 4.74 -13.09 7.05
CA PRO A 51 3.99 -11.84 7.00
C PRO A 51 3.72 -11.20 8.37
N SER A 52 3.55 -12.00 9.41
CA SER A 52 3.38 -11.53 10.79
C SER A 52 4.64 -10.89 11.39
N GLN A 53 5.79 -11.09 10.76
CA GLN A 53 7.07 -10.48 11.13
C GLN A 53 7.37 -9.18 10.36
N THR A 54 6.40 -8.74 9.55
CA THR A 54 6.45 -7.48 8.81
C THR A 54 5.59 -6.43 9.53
N ARG A 55 6.19 -5.34 9.95
CA ARG A 55 5.49 -4.22 10.59
C ARG A 55 5.15 -3.15 9.58
N VAL A 56 4.01 -2.50 9.78
CA VAL A 56 3.62 -1.33 9.01
C VAL A 56 3.40 -0.17 9.97
N ASN A 57 4.10 0.91 9.73
CA ASN A 57 4.00 2.14 10.52
C ASN A 57 3.52 3.28 9.63
N TRP A 58 2.66 4.14 10.15
CA TRP A 58 2.23 5.36 9.50
C TRP A 58 2.58 6.56 10.39
N ASN A 59 3.41 7.45 9.88
CA ASN A 59 3.95 8.58 10.65
C ASN A 59 4.53 8.16 12.03
N GLY A 60 5.16 6.98 12.07
CA GLY A 60 5.75 6.41 13.28
C GLY A 60 4.79 5.61 14.16
N ILE A 61 3.50 5.58 13.85
CA ILE A 61 2.49 4.80 14.58
C ILE A 61 2.34 3.44 13.92
N ASN A 62 2.43 2.36 14.71
CA ASN A 62 2.19 1.01 14.22
C ASN A 62 0.70 0.81 13.91
N ILE A 63 0.41 0.49 12.66
CA ILE A 63 -0.96 0.21 12.17
C ILE A 63 -1.21 -1.27 11.86
N THR A 64 -0.26 -2.15 12.17
CA THR A 64 -0.46 -3.60 12.01
C THR A 64 -1.51 -4.08 13.01
N PRO A 65 -2.60 -4.74 12.56
CA PRO A 65 -3.64 -5.23 13.45
C PRO A 65 -3.08 -6.21 14.50
N PRO A 66 -3.30 -5.99 15.80
CA PRO A 66 -2.69 -6.81 16.87
C PRO A 66 -3.21 -8.23 16.90
N MET A 67 -4.47 -8.48 16.51
CA MET A 67 -5.07 -9.81 16.55
C MET A 67 -4.56 -10.73 15.43
N SER A 68 -4.48 -10.23 14.20
CA SER A 68 -4.01 -11.03 13.05
C SER A 68 -2.49 -11.07 12.97
N GLY A 69 -1.82 -10.07 13.51
CA GLY A 69 -0.37 -9.86 13.35
C GLY A 69 0.07 -9.61 11.90
N THR A 70 -0.85 -9.67 10.94
CA THR A 70 -0.59 -9.47 9.52
C THR A 70 -1.31 -8.24 9.01
N PHE A 71 -0.68 -7.53 8.08
CA PHE A 71 -1.22 -6.33 7.47
C PHE A 71 -1.68 -6.63 6.04
N ASP A 72 -2.86 -6.11 5.67
CA ASP A 72 -3.38 -6.20 4.31
C ASP A 72 -2.98 -4.97 3.51
N PHE A 73 -2.01 -5.14 2.63
CA PHE A 73 -1.46 -4.08 1.80
C PHE A 73 -2.39 -3.67 0.64
N SER A 74 -3.42 -4.47 0.33
CA SER A 74 -4.42 -4.12 -0.68
C SER A 74 -5.38 -3.02 -0.21
N GLN A 75 -5.52 -2.84 1.11
CA GLN A 75 -6.45 -1.88 1.69
C GLN A 75 -5.91 -0.46 1.78
N ILE A 76 -4.62 -0.26 1.52
CA ILE A 76 -4.01 1.08 1.57
C ILE A 76 -3.77 1.59 0.15
N PRO A 77 -4.60 2.53 -0.34
CA PRO A 77 -4.29 3.26 -1.57
C PRO A 77 -3.02 4.08 -1.42
N VAL A 78 -2.14 4.02 -2.43
CA VAL A 78 -0.92 4.85 -2.48
C VAL A 78 -1.25 6.34 -2.41
N PHE A 79 -2.47 6.71 -2.78
CA PHE A 79 -2.98 8.09 -2.70
C PHE A 79 -2.83 8.73 -1.32
N PHE A 80 -2.94 7.95 -0.25
CA PHE A 80 -2.87 8.47 1.12
C PHE A 80 -1.46 8.70 1.65
N THR A 81 -0.42 8.15 1.00
CA THR A 81 0.97 8.33 1.44
C THR A 81 1.76 9.26 0.52
N ASP A 82 2.71 10.01 1.05
CA ASP A 82 3.63 10.83 0.29
C ASP A 82 4.99 10.16 0.11
N ASN A 83 5.41 9.37 1.10
CA ASN A 83 6.68 8.65 1.12
C ASN A 83 6.52 7.24 1.65
N VAL A 84 7.29 6.30 1.07
CA VAL A 84 7.37 4.91 1.50
C VAL A 84 8.84 4.55 1.73
N ASN A 85 9.16 4.17 2.97
CA ASN A 85 10.50 3.72 3.34
C ASN A 85 10.45 2.26 3.82
N LEU A 86 11.38 1.46 3.31
CA LEU A 86 11.50 0.05 3.63
C LEU A 86 12.74 -0.18 4.48
N TYR A 87 12.57 -0.80 5.62
CA TYR A 87 13.67 -1.14 6.53
C TYR A 87 13.78 -2.66 6.58
N TYR A 88 14.96 -3.18 6.24
CA TYR A 88 15.22 -4.62 6.17
C TYR A 88 15.93 -5.10 7.44
N GLY A 89 15.32 -6.08 8.13
CA GLY A 89 15.87 -6.71 9.32
C GLY A 89 15.40 -6.11 10.64
N SER A 90 15.84 -6.73 11.75
CA SER A 90 15.33 -6.48 13.11
C SER A 90 15.94 -5.26 13.82
N SER A 91 16.84 -4.54 13.21
CA SER A 91 17.70 -3.57 13.88
C SER A 91 17.06 -2.24 14.25
N HIS A 92 15.74 -2.10 14.11
CA HIS A 92 15.03 -0.89 14.49
C HIS A 92 14.26 -1.05 15.80
N VAL A 93 14.97 -0.86 16.90
CA VAL A 93 14.39 -0.61 18.24
C VAL A 93 13.34 0.52 18.19
N LYS A 94 13.43 1.44 17.22
CA LYS A 94 12.47 2.53 17.01
C LYS A 94 11.12 2.08 16.40
N ASN A 95 11.06 0.90 15.76
CA ASN A 95 9.85 0.42 15.07
C ASN A 95 9.05 -0.59 15.89
N GLY A 96 9.37 -0.74 17.17
CA GLY A 96 8.70 -1.64 18.09
C GLY A 96 9.10 -3.12 17.97
N THR A 97 8.70 -3.91 18.96
CA THR A 97 8.92 -5.35 19.00
C THR A 97 8.13 -6.06 17.90
N GLY A 98 8.72 -7.04 17.22
CA GLY A 98 8.06 -7.87 16.20
C GLY A 98 8.37 -7.54 14.75
N ALA A 99 9.21 -6.54 14.45
CA ALA A 99 9.71 -6.27 13.10
C ALA A 99 10.97 -7.09 12.80
N ILE A 100 10.93 -8.41 12.95
CA ILE A 100 12.11 -9.29 12.75
C ILE A 100 12.48 -9.37 11.27
N GLY A 101 11.49 -9.46 10.40
CA GLY A 101 11.69 -9.49 8.94
C GLY A 101 12.03 -8.12 8.37
N GLY A 102 11.31 -7.11 8.80
CA GLY A 102 11.45 -5.74 8.34
C GLY A 102 10.21 -4.89 8.61
N SER A 103 10.25 -3.64 8.17
CA SER A 103 9.09 -2.75 8.28
C SER A 103 8.89 -1.87 7.05
N VAL A 104 7.62 -1.60 6.78
CA VAL A 104 7.16 -0.60 5.79
C VAL A 104 6.72 0.63 6.56
N ASN A 105 7.33 1.76 6.28
CA ASN A 105 7.04 3.03 6.95
C ASN A 105 6.45 4.00 5.93
N LEU A 106 5.23 4.40 6.18
CA LEU A 106 4.44 5.32 5.38
C LEU A 106 4.49 6.70 6.02
N PHE A 107 4.66 7.72 5.20
CA PHE A 107 4.71 9.10 5.68
C PHE A 107 3.74 9.97 4.88
N THR A 108 3.12 10.88 5.61
CA THR A 108 2.32 11.97 5.05
C THR A 108 3.01 13.27 5.43
N ASP A 109 3.55 13.95 4.44
CA ASP A 109 4.32 15.17 4.67
C ASP A 109 3.39 16.38 4.75
N PRO A 110 3.56 17.28 5.73
CA PRO A 110 2.83 18.52 5.77
C PRO A 110 3.35 19.50 4.69
N ASP A 111 2.43 20.22 4.06
CA ASP A 111 2.77 21.24 3.07
C ASP A 111 2.76 22.63 3.76
N TRP A 112 3.92 23.01 4.32
CA TRP A 112 4.10 24.32 4.96
C TRP A 112 4.22 25.43 3.93
N ASN A 113 3.64 26.58 4.22
CA ASN A 113 3.67 27.80 3.35
C ASN A 113 3.15 27.57 1.92
N ALA A 114 2.38 26.50 1.68
CA ALA A 114 1.92 26.16 0.34
C ALA A 114 0.68 26.95 -0.12
N GLY A 115 0.12 27.80 0.75
CA GLY A 115 -1.17 28.43 0.48
C GLY A 115 -2.28 27.38 0.39
N VAL A 116 -3.24 27.60 -0.51
CA VAL A 116 -4.31 26.63 -0.79
C VAL A 116 -4.04 25.97 -2.14
N SER A 117 -4.04 24.64 -2.17
CA SER A 117 -3.86 23.86 -3.39
C SER A 117 -4.76 22.63 -3.41
N GLY A 118 -5.16 22.21 -4.61
CA GLY A 118 -5.99 21.01 -4.81
C GLY A 118 -5.38 20.09 -5.86
N LYS A 119 -5.64 18.79 -5.72
CA LYS A 119 -5.30 17.76 -6.71
C LYS A 119 -6.49 16.86 -6.88
N ALA A 120 -6.74 16.40 -8.11
CA ALA A 120 -7.72 15.38 -8.43
C ALA A 120 -7.04 14.20 -9.12
N LEU A 121 -7.58 13.02 -8.88
CA LEU A 121 -7.19 11.77 -9.51
C LEU A 121 -8.43 11.16 -10.14
N GLY A 122 -8.29 10.65 -11.35
CA GLY A 122 -9.31 9.85 -12.03
C GLY A 122 -8.62 8.79 -12.87
N GLU A 123 -9.02 7.54 -12.72
CA GLU A 123 -8.48 6.42 -13.48
C GLU A 123 -9.60 5.44 -13.82
N TYR A 124 -9.54 4.87 -15.01
CA TYR A 124 -10.42 3.80 -15.47
C TYR A 124 -9.57 2.61 -15.91
N GLY A 125 -9.88 1.43 -15.38
CA GLY A 125 -9.14 0.19 -15.62
C GLY A 125 -10.01 -0.94 -16.15
N SER A 126 -9.40 -2.10 -16.32
CA SER A 126 -10.08 -3.32 -16.73
C SER A 126 -11.10 -3.79 -15.69
N TYR A 127 -12.01 -4.68 -16.10
CA TYR A 127 -13.03 -5.28 -15.24
C TYR A 127 -13.95 -4.28 -14.54
N GLY A 128 -14.30 -3.18 -15.22
CA GLY A 128 -15.16 -2.14 -14.66
C GLY A 128 -14.53 -1.40 -13.48
N THR A 129 -13.20 -1.43 -13.35
CA THR A 129 -12.50 -0.71 -12.29
C THR A 129 -12.47 0.77 -12.60
N TYR A 130 -12.92 1.60 -11.66
CA TYR A 130 -12.72 3.03 -11.69
C TYR A 130 -12.28 3.56 -10.32
N THR A 131 -11.36 4.49 -10.36
CA THR A 131 -10.76 5.11 -9.19
C THR A 131 -10.90 6.61 -9.28
N THR A 132 -11.36 7.24 -8.21
CA THR A 132 -11.40 8.69 -8.10
C THR A 132 -10.81 9.15 -6.78
N GLY A 133 -10.15 10.30 -6.80
CA GLY A 133 -9.56 10.87 -5.61
C GLY A 133 -9.51 12.39 -5.68
N ALA A 134 -9.60 13.02 -4.52
CA ALA A 134 -9.43 14.45 -4.37
C ALA A 134 -8.56 14.74 -3.15
N GLN A 135 -7.68 15.71 -3.27
CA GLN A 135 -6.84 16.20 -2.19
C GLN A 135 -6.92 17.71 -2.13
N VAL A 136 -7.09 18.24 -0.93
CA VAL A 136 -7.01 19.67 -0.64
C VAL A 136 -5.94 19.88 0.42
N ASN A 137 -5.05 20.83 0.17
CA ASN A 137 -4.02 21.26 1.09
C ASN A 137 -4.22 22.73 1.41
N ALA A 138 -4.06 23.09 2.67
CA ALA A 138 -4.01 24.47 3.12
C ALA A 138 -2.83 24.63 4.08
N GLY A 139 -1.80 25.34 3.68
CA GLY A 139 -0.56 25.49 4.41
C GLY A 139 -0.22 26.94 4.71
N GLY A 140 -0.09 27.28 5.99
CA GLY A 140 0.42 28.55 6.49
C GLY A 140 1.75 28.38 7.22
N MET A 141 2.26 29.46 7.80
CA MET A 141 3.52 29.43 8.55
C MET A 141 3.47 28.60 9.83
N LYS A 142 2.30 28.47 10.46
CA LYS A 142 2.13 27.82 11.76
C LYS A 142 1.20 26.61 11.74
N SER A 143 0.49 26.39 10.63
CA SER A 143 -0.47 25.30 10.49
C SER A 143 -0.45 24.74 9.08
N SER A 144 -0.63 23.44 8.98
CA SER A 144 -0.80 22.74 7.71
C SER A 144 -1.99 21.81 7.84
N PHE A 145 -2.91 21.89 6.88
CA PHE A 145 -4.07 21.02 6.79
C PHE A 145 -4.05 20.30 5.44
N LYS A 146 -4.25 18.99 5.48
CA LYS A 146 -4.30 18.15 4.29
C LYS A 146 -5.44 17.15 4.41
N THR A 147 -6.37 17.20 3.48
CA THR A 147 -7.49 16.25 3.39
C THR A 147 -7.41 15.48 2.09
N ARG A 148 -7.65 14.18 2.15
CA ARG A 148 -7.71 13.29 1.00
C ARG A 148 -8.97 12.46 1.04
N LEU A 149 -9.66 12.38 -0.10
CA LEU A 149 -10.80 11.53 -0.35
C LEU A 149 -10.44 10.59 -1.48
N TYR A 150 -10.81 9.32 -1.33
CA TYR A 150 -10.52 8.30 -2.32
C TYR A 150 -11.70 7.35 -2.42
N TYR A 151 -12.07 7.01 -3.64
CA TYR A 151 -13.09 6.02 -3.94
C TYR A 151 -12.61 5.13 -5.07
N GLN A 152 -12.75 3.83 -4.89
CA GLN A 152 -12.47 2.83 -5.91
C GLN A 152 -13.61 1.83 -5.97
N HIS A 153 -13.98 1.46 -7.18
CA HIS A 153 -14.94 0.39 -7.46
C HIS A 153 -14.38 -0.52 -8.54
N SER A 154 -14.68 -1.81 -8.44
CA SER A 154 -14.35 -2.80 -9.46
C SER A 154 -15.40 -3.88 -9.49
N ASP A 155 -15.89 -4.22 -10.68
CA ASP A 155 -16.85 -5.32 -10.86
C ASP A 155 -16.20 -6.68 -10.62
N ASN A 156 -14.85 -6.77 -10.71
CA ASN A 156 -14.08 -8.01 -10.54
C ASN A 156 -14.63 -9.21 -11.37
N ASN A 157 -15.20 -8.93 -12.54
CA ASN A 157 -15.89 -9.90 -13.39
C ASN A 157 -14.94 -10.74 -14.26
N TYR A 158 -13.70 -10.95 -13.80
CA TYR A 158 -12.74 -11.77 -14.50
C TYR A 158 -13.09 -13.26 -14.42
N THR A 159 -12.88 -13.98 -15.53
CA THR A 159 -13.02 -15.43 -15.57
C THR A 159 -11.71 -16.10 -15.15
N TYR A 160 -11.80 -17.12 -14.31
CA TYR A 160 -10.64 -17.93 -13.94
C TYR A 160 -10.84 -19.40 -14.27
N LEU A 161 -9.75 -20.10 -14.55
CA LEU A 161 -9.73 -21.53 -14.79
C LEU A 161 -9.52 -22.27 -13.46
N ASN A 162 -10.56 -22.97 -12.99
CA ASN A 162 -10.42 -23.82 -11.82
C ASN A 162 -9.76 -25.16 -12.22
N LYS A 163 -8.46 -25.31 -11.98
CA LYS A 163 -7.69 -26.50 -12.33
C LYS A 163 -7.86 -27.67 -11.33
N ILE A 164 -8.56 -27.44 -10.22
CA ILE A 164 -8.63 -28.42 -9.12
C ILE A 164 -9.84 -29.34 -9.27
N LEU A 165 -10.92 -28.91 -9.89
CA LEU A 165 -12.20 -29.61 -9.83
C LEU A 165 -12.53 -30.50 -11.02
N THR A 166 -11.86 -30.42 -12.18
CA THR A 166 -12.15 -31.31 -13.32
C THR A 166 -11.07 -31.30 -14.39
N ASN A 167 -10.97 -32.40 -15.14
CA ASN A 167 -10.28 -32.47 -16.43
C ASN A 167 -10.97 -31.62 -17.53
N GLU A 168 -12.01 -30.85 -17.19
CA GLU A 168 -12.70 -29.94 -18.09
C GLU A 168 -12.57 -28.48 -17.61
N PRO A 169 -12.44 -27.51 -18.52
CA PRO A 169 -12.32 -26.10 -18.17
C PRO A 169 -13.68 -25.53 -17.69
N PHE A 170 -13.88 -25.53 -16.40
CA PHE A 170 -15.02 -24.86 -15.78
C PHE A 170 -14.72 -23.35 -15.69
N ARG A 171 -15.51 -22.54 -16.39
CA ARG A 171 -15.46 -21.08 -16.29
C ARG A 171 -16.48 -20.62 -15.24
N GLU A 172 -16.04 -20.36 -14.02
CA GLU A 172 -16.88 -19.65 -13.05
C GLU A 172 -16.70 -18.14 -13.20
N LYS A 173 -17.83 -17.43 -13.24
CA LYS A 173 -17.83 -15.97 -13.10
C LYS A 173 -17.93 -15.65 -11.61
N ARG A 174 -16.97 -14.90 -11.05
CA ARG A 174 -17.19 -14.24 -9.77
C ARG A 174 -18.10 -13.04 -10.01
N GLN A 175 -19.21 -13.01 -9.32
CA GLN A 175 -20.05 -11.82 -9.15
C GLN A 175 -19.61 -11.10 -7.88
#